data_0ddcda450eddb24b26a1d2ab015c8fd0
#
_entry.id   0ddcda450eddb24b26a1d2ab015c8fd0
#
_cell.length_a   1.000
_cell.length_b   1.000
_cell.length_c   1.000
_cell.angle_alpha   90.00
_cell.angle_beta   90.00
_cell.angle_gamma   90.00
#
_symmetry.space_group_name_H-M   'P 1'
#
loop_
_entity.id
_entity.type
_entity.pdbx_description
1 polymer ?
#
loop_
_entity_poly.entity_id
_entity_poly.type
_entity_poly.pdbx_seq_one_letter_code
_entity_poly.pdbx_strand_id
1 'polypeptide(L)'
;MPKLNLTMAFWAICSAMFFLIISATLAEIYGTANTIIGLILTVISYSAINAVITRYAIRSGLSVSLFSRLLFGRYGSAIATFIYAVSSIYYAVFEGSVIATAATYYFEGLTFAVAALIVCIYSVPLILGSVQHWLDKFNGYLLPLYLLGLMGTVIYAISHYGYSNAWLTMTPDGGAPPYGWINVFIAFMGVWWMMMCTFDFARFGKKEDENYHAVFNFGLPFYTLTYFVNGLVGIFLVQTIPLEGATSEVSVVKALIVMMGALGLLFVWISQTRINTTNFYLSTVNMQAFFRLVFKLEMPKYVWAIIVGVIVYFVMLANIFQYLLVALAYQGIFVVAWVGVALAYILCGQHDGTGEDAARPDDDFPAYYAPGMIAWFGAVGIGIVLLVIPQLELLSAPATVISSFLLFWALSTRTMVTGAAYQR
;
A
#
# COMPACT_ATOMS: atom_id res chain seq x y z
N MET A 1 -8.24 18.67 -9.17
CA MET A 1 -6.82 18.95 -9.53
C MET A 1 -6.62 18.79 -11.02
N PRO A 2 -5.60 19.47 -11.65
CA PRO A 2 -5.17 19.15 -13.00
C PRO A 2 -4.68 17.68 -13.07
N LYS A 3 -4.97 16.99 -14.18
CA LYS A 3 -4.71 15.54 -14.29
C LYS A 3 -3.24 15.15 -14.06
N LEU A 4 -2.28 15.92 -14.59
CA LEU A 4 -0.86 15.62 -14.41
C LEU A 4 -0.40 15.81 -12.96
N ASN A 5 -0.91 16.82 -12.25
CA ASN A 5 -0.56 17.04 -10.85
C ASN A 5 -1.04 15.87 -9.98
N LEU A 6 -2.27 15.40 -10.19
CA LEU A 6 -2.80 14.25 -9.48
C LEU A 6 -2.01 12.98 -9.82
N THR A 7 -1.59 12.83 -11.09
CA THR A 7 -0.72 11.72 -11.49
C THR A 7 0.62 11.78 -10.76
N MET A 8 1.29 12.92 -10.75
CA MET A 8 2.59 13.07 -10.06
C MET A 8 2.48 12.80 -8.56
N ALA A 9 1.40 13.25 -7.92
CA ALA A 9 1.15 13.01 -6.51
C ALA A 9 0.98 11.50 -6.21
N PHE A 10 0.15 10.80 -6.97
CA PHE A 10 -0.07 9.37 -6.76
C PHE A 10 1.12 8.49 -7.16
N TRP A 11 1.81 8.83 -8.26
CA TRP A 11 2.96 8.09 -8.75
C TRP A 11 4.20 8.20 -7.84
N ALA A 12 4.14 8.98 -6.74
CA ALA A 12 5.12 8.89 -5.68
C ALA A 12 5.23 7.46 -5.14
N ILE A 13 4.12 6.76 -5.07
CA ILE A 13 4.02 5.40 -4.50
C ILE A 13 4.84 4.39 -5.31
N CYS A 14 4.94 4.55 -6.65
CA CYS A 14 5.69 3.59 -7.48
C CYS A 14 7.19 3.52 -7.15
N SER A 15 7.74 4.54 -6.45
CA SER A 15 9.15 4.55 -6.09
C SER A 15 9.49 3.79 -4.80
N ALA A 16 8.50 3.18 -4.15
CA ALA A 16 8.73 2.39 -2.95
C ALA A 16 9.64 1.19 -3.25
N MET A 17 10.76 1.08 -2.54
CA MET A 17 11.65 -0.08 -2.66
C MET A 17 11.00 -1.36 -2.13
N PHE A 18 9.93 -1.21 -1.39
CA PHE A 18 9.06 -2.31 -1.01
C PHE A 18 8.76 -3.26 -2.18
N PHE A 19 8.44 -2.72 -3.37
CA PHE A 19 8.07 -3.54 -4.52
C PHE A 19 9.25 -4.32 -5.12
N LEU A 20 10.46 -3.75 -5.06
CA LEU A 20 11.68 -4.45 -5.47
C LEU A 20 12.00 -5.56 -4.45
N ILE A 21 11.95 -5.22 -3.17
CA ILE A 21 12.32 -6.11 -2.05
C ILE A 21 11.37 -7.30 -1.97
N ILE A 22 10.05 -7.06 -1.91
CA ILE A 22 9.07 -8.15 -1.79
C ILE A 22 9.12 -9.10 -2.99
N SER A 23 9.31 -8.57 -4.20
CA SER A 23 9.40 -9.41 -5.40
C SER A 23 10.67 -10.26 -5.42
N ALA A 24 11.81 -9.71 -4.99
CA ALA A 24 13.04 -10.47 -4.84
C ALA A 24 12.89 -11.57 -3.78
N THR A 25 12.35 -11.25 -2.61
CA THR A 25 12.07 -12.23 -1.53
C THR A 25 11.12 -13.34 -1.99
N LEU A 26 10.04 -12.98 -2.68
CA LEU A 26 9.10 -13.99 -3.19
C LEU A 26 9.71 -14.87 -4.31
N ALA A 27 10.61 -14.31 -5.12
CA ALA A 27 11.32 -15.09 -6.14
C ALA A 27 12.29 -16.07 -5.50
N GLU A 28 12.95 -15.75 -4.40
CA GLU A 28 13.80 -16.65 -3.62
C GLU A 28 13.00 -17.82 -3.01
N ILE A 29 11.76 -17.55 -2.58
CA ILE A 29 10.91 -18.57 -1.94
C ILE A 29 10.18 -19.45 -2.97
N TYR A 30 9.67 -18.85 -4.04
CA TYR A 30 8.77 -19.52 -5.00
C TYR A 30 9.36 -19.70 -6.39
N GLY A 31 10.52 -19.15 -6.67
CA GLY A 31 11.14 -19.12 -7.99
C GLY A 31 10.68 -17.97 -8.87
N THR A 32 11.56 -17.54 -9.79
CA THR A 32 11.29 -16.36 -10.64
C THR A 32 10.08 -16.55 -11.54
N ALA A 33 9.90 -17.74 -12.15
CA ALA A 33 8.76 -18.00 -13.04
C ALA A 33 7.41 -17.84 -12.32
N ASN A 34 7.27 -18.42 -11.12
CA ASN A 34 6.08 -18.26 -10.28
C ASN A 34 5.86 -16.78 -9.89
N THR A 35 6.94 -16.07 -9.57
CA THR A 35 6.86 -14.65 -9.20
C THR A 35 6.39 -13.80 -10.36
N ILE A 36 6.90 -14.00 -11.57
CA ILE A 36 6.46 -13.27 -12.77
C ILE A 36 4.96 -13.50 -13.03
N ILE A 37 4.47 -14.74 -12.95
CA ILE A 37 3.05 -15.04 -13.14
C ILE A 37 2.20 -14.34 -12.08
N GLY A 38 2.59 -14.43 -10.81
CA GLY A 38 1.91 -13.75 -9.70
C GLY A 38 1.88 -12.23 -9.85
N LEU A 39 2.97 -11.62 -10.31
CA LEU A 39 3.04 -10.18 -10.60
C LEU A 39 2.09 -9.76 -11.73
N ILE A 40 1.99 -10.56 -12.82
CA ILE A 40 1.06 -10.28 -13.92
C ILE A 40 -0.38 -10.31 -13.40
N LEU A 41 -0.76 -11.34 -12.63
CA LEU A 41 -2.10 -11.42 -12.02
C LEU A 41 -2.35 -10.25 -11.07
N THR A 42 -1.35 -9.84 -10.31
CA THR A 42 -1.41 -8.66 -9.44
C THR A 42 -1.73 -7.41 -10.25
N VAL A 43 -0.98 -7.14 -11.31
CA VAL A 43 -1.20 -5.96 -12.18
C VAL A 43 -2.61 -5.95 -12.75
N ILE A 44 -3.10 -7.09 -13.24
CA ILE A 44 -4.44 -7.21 -13.82
C ILE A 44 -5.53 -6.94 -12.76
N SER A 45 -5.45 -7.61 -11.61
CA SER A 45 -6.45 -7.50 -10.54
C SER A 45 -6.50 -6.08 -9.95
N TYR A 46 -5.34 -5.48 -9.67
CA TYR A 46 -5.27 -4.12 -9.18
C TYR A 46 -5.83 -3.11 -10.18
N SER A 47 -5.49 -3.25 -11.44
CA SER A 47 -6.00 -2.36 -12.50
C SER A 47 -7.51 -2.45 -12.63
N ALA A 48 -8.07 -3.65 -12.59
CA ALA A 48 -9.51 -3.87 -12.70
C ALA A 48 -10.27 -3.29 -11.48
N ILE A 49 -9.83 -3.61 -10.27
CA ILE A 49 -10.46 -3.15 -9.03
C ILE A 49 -10.35 -1.62 -8.92
N ASN A 50 -9.16 -1.07 -9.15
CA ASN A 50 -8.96 0.38 -9.05
C ASN A 50 -9.67 1.17 -10.15
N ALA A 51 -9.93 0.59 -11.31
CA ALA A 51 -10.76 1.24 -12.32
C ALA A 51 -12.19 1.49 -11.81
N VAL A 52 -12.76 0.55 -11.05
CA VAL A 52 -14.08 0.70 -10.41
C VAL A 52 -14.01 1.75 -9.29
N ILE A 53 -13.06 1.60 -8.39
CA ILE A 53 -12.88 2.49 -7.23
C ILE A 53 -12.62 3.94 -7.67
N THR A 54 -11.75 4.15 -8.65
CA THR A 54 -11.39 5.47 -9.15
C THR A 54 -12.60 6.23 -9.69
N ARG A 55 -13.41 5.56 -10.52
CA ARG A 55 -14.61 6.19 -11.08
C ARG A 55 -15.57 6.62 -10.00
N TYR A 56 -15.81 5.74 -9.03
CA TYR A 56 -16.68 6.06 -7.91
C TYR A 56 -16.11 7.21 -7.05
N ALA A 57 -14.82 7.16 -6.70
CA ALA A 57 -14.18 8.19 -5.88
C ALA A 57 -14.18 9.58 -6.54
N ILE A 58 -13.97 9.65 -7.87
CA ILE A 58 -14.04 10.92 -8.62
C ILE A 58 -15.47 11.48 -8.66
N ARG A 59 -16.47 10.61 -8.85
CA ARG A 59 -17.89 11.03 -8.94
C ARG A 59 -18.42 11.49 -7.60
N SER A 60 -18.08 10.75 -6.53
CA SER A 60 -18.54 11.03 -5.16
C SER A 60 -17.75 12.12 -4.45
N GLY A 61 -16.47 12.31 -4.76
CA GLY A 61 -15.57 13.22 -4.05
C GLY A 61 -15.23 12.77 -2.61
N LEU A 62 -15.60 11.54 -2.22
CA LEU A 62 -15.43 11.03 -0.87
C LEU A 62 -13.99 10.62 -0.58
N SER A 63 -13.54 10.84 0.65
CA SER A 63 -12.33 10.18 1.20
C SER A 63 -12.66 8.77 1.68
N VAL A 64 -11.62 7.96 1.95
CA VAL A 64 -11.78 6.64 2.60
C VAL A 64 -12.62 6.73 3.87
N SER A 65 -12.35 7.72 4.73
CA SER A 65 -13.07 7.89 5.99
C SER A 65 -14.55 8.20 5.76
N LEU A 66 -14.87 9.11 4.83
CA LEU A 66 -16.26 9.47 4.50
C LEU A 66 -16.99 8.32 3.81
N PHE A 67 -16.35 7.65 2.87
CA PHE A 67 -16.93 6.48 2.21
C PHE A 67 -17.17 5.34 3.21
N SER A 68 -16.24 5.11 4.13
CA SER A 68 -16.42 4.10 5.17
C SER A 68 -17.61 4.39 6.12
N ARG A 69 -18.09 5.65 6.23
CA ARG A 69 -19.33 5.95 6.97
C ARG A 69 -20.57 5.38 6.30
N LEU A 70 -20.60 5.40 4.96
CA LEU A 70 -21.67 4.77 4.19
C LEU A 70 -21.68 3.25 4.39
N LEU A 71 -20.49 2.65 4.50
CA LEU A 71 -20.34 1.20 4.61
C LEU A 71 -20.57 0.67 6.04
N PHE A 72 -20.14 1.42 7.07
CA PHE A 72 -20.01 0.89 8.45
C PHE A 72 -20.67 1.76 9.51
N GLY A 73 -21.23 2.90 9.15
CA GLY A 73 -21.73 3.89 10.09
C GLY A 73 -20.62 4.76 10.71
N ARG A 74 -21.03 5.68 11.61
CA ARG A 74 -20.13 6.70 12.17
C ARG A 74 -18.94 6.13 12.95
N TYR A 75 -19.17 5.23 13.89
CA TYR A 75 -18.08 4.61 14.66
C TYR A 75 -17.41 3.45 13.94
N GLY A 76 -18.13 2.74 13.05
CA GLY A 76 -17.52 1.72 12.19
C GLY A 76 -16.48 2.32 11.24
N SER A 77 -16.73 3.52 10.71
CA SER A 77 -15.75 4.24 9.90
C SER A 77 -14.49 4.66 10.66
N ALA A 78 -14.61 4.89 11.98
CA ALA A 78 -13.44 5.17 12.81
C ALA A 78 -12.48 3.97 12.84
N ILE A 79 -13.01 2.76 12.94
CA ILE A 79 -12.19 1.52 12.91
C ILE A 79 -11.48 1.40 11.56
N ALA A 80 -12.18 1.64 10.44
CA ALA A 80 -11.56 1.64 9.12
C ALA A 80 -10.43 2.68 9.01
N THR A 81 -10.68 3.89 9.52
CA THR A 81 -9.69 4.97 9.55
C THR A 81 -8.48 4.61 10.40
N PHE A 82 -8.69 3.94 11.54
CA PHE A 82 -7.60 3.47 12.39
C PHE A 82 -6.77 2.38 11.72
N ILE A 83 -7.39 1.39 11.09
CA ILE A 83 -6.69 0.34 10.33
C ILE A 83 -5.88 0.98 9.20
N TYR A 84 -6.44 1.97 8.50
CA TYR A 84 -5.73 2.70 7.47
C TYR A 84 -4.52 3.48 8.02
N ALA A 85 -4.66 4.11 9.19
CA ALA A 85 -3.56 4.79 9.87
C ALA A 85 -2.44 3.81 10.26
N VAL A 86 -2.78 2.68 10.88
CA VAL A 86 -1.82 1.64 11.31
C VAL A 86 -1.10 1.04 10.10
N SER A 87 -1.83 0.78 9.00
CA SER A 87 -1.23 0.32 7.75
C SER A 87 -0.24 1.35 7.19
N SER A 88 -0.60 2.63 7.22
CA SER A 88 0.29 3.71 6.76
C SER A 88 1.53 3.83 7.66
N ILE A 89 1.39 3.63 8.99
CA ILE A 89 2.52 3.57 9.92
C ILE A 89 3.43 2.38 9.58
N TYR A 90 2.86 1.20 9.31
CA TYR A 90 3.63 0.03 8.91
C TYR A 90 4.52 0.31 7.69
N TYR A 91 3.95 0.92 6.63
CA TYR A 91 4.73 1.30 5.45
C TYR A 91 5.74 2.41 5.76
N ALA A 92 5.41 3.38 6.63
CA ALA A 92 6.37 4.40 7.05
C ALA A 92 7.59 3.80 7.78
N VAL A 93 7.34 2.80 8.63
CA VAL A 93 8.40 2.04 9.32
C VAL A 93 9.25 1.27 8.30
N PHE A 94 8.61 0.57 7.37
CA PHE A 94 9.33 -0.22 6.36
C PHE A 94 10.24 0.67 5.51
N GLU A 95 9.68 1.70 4.87
CA GLU A 95 10.43 2.58 3.97
C GLU A 95 11.49 3.40 4.72
N GLY A 96 11.19 3.82 5.95
CA GLY A 96 12.17 4.46 6.83
C GLY A 96 13.33 3.53 7.19
N SER A 97 13.03 2.26 7.46
CA SER A 97 14.05 1.25 7.75
C SER A 97 14.94 0.96 6.54
N VAL A 98 14.40 1.01 5.32
CA VAL A 98 15.19 0.89 4.08
C VAL A 98 16.24 2.01 4.00
N ILE A 99 15.85 3.27 4.27
CA ILE A 99 16.80 4.40 4.28
C ILE A 99 17.86 4.22 5.37
N ALA A 100 17.42 3.87 6.59
CA ALA A 100 18.34 3.68 7.71
C ALA A 100 19.35 2.55 7.43
N THR A 101 18.89 1.43 6.86
CA THR A 101 19.73 0.31 6.45
C THR A 101 20.72 0.72 5.38
N ALA A 102 20.30 1.45 4.34
CA ALA A 102 21.20 1.95 3.31
C ALA A 102 22.31 2.87 3.90
N ALA A 103 21.92 3.73 4.83
CA ALA A 103 22.86 4.62 5.50
C ALA A 103 23.89 3.84 6.35
N THR A 104 23.46 2.81 7.06
CA THR A 104 24.37 1.97 7.88
C THR A 104 25.34 1.13 7.02
N TYR A 105 24.93 0.71 5.83
CA TYR A 105 25.83 0.03 4.89
C TYR A 105 26.86 0.96 4.26
N TYR A 106 26.52 2.24 4.10
CA TYR A 106 27.41 3.20 3.46
C TYR A 106 28.35 3.91 4.44
N PHE A 107 27.86 4.30 5.63
CA PHE A 107 28.64 5.03 6.63
C PHE A 107 29.14 4.06 7.73
N GLU A 108 30.43 3.80 7.72
CA GLU A 108 31.08 2.99 8.77
C GLU A 108 30.85 3.61 10.16
N GLY A 109 30.41 2.80 11.10
CA GLY A 109 30.17 3.20 12.50
C GLY A 109 28.81 3.88 12.75
N LEU A 110 27.99 4.14 11.71
CA LEU A 110 26.63 4.62 11.91
C LEU A 110 25.74 3.46 12.37
N THR A 111 25.17 3.57 13.57
CA THR A 111 24.23 2.56 14.07
C THR A 111 22.85 2.73 13.45
N PHE A 112 22.11 1.62 13.30
CA PHE A 112 20.74 1.65 12.77
C PHE A 112 19.83 2.57 13.59
N ALA A 113 19.96 2.58 14.92
CA ALA A 113 19.15 3.44 15.79
C ALA A 113 19.36 4.95 15.50
N VAL A 114 20.61 5.37 15.26
CA VAL A 114 20.91 6.76 14.93
C VAL A 114 20.41 7.09 13.51
N ALA A 115 20.61 6.20 12.55
CA ALA A 115 20.09 6.39 11.20
C ALA A 115 18.56 6.49 11.18
N ALA A 116 17.86 5.61 11.89
CA ALA A 116 16.40 5.63 12.03
C ALA A 116 15.90 6.94 12.68
N LEU A 117 16.61 7.42 13.70
CA LEU A 117 16.28 8.70 14.34
C LEU A 117 16.39 9.88 13.35
N ILE A 118 17.47 9.92 12.57
CA ILE A 118 17.66 10.93 11.53
C ILE A 118 16.51 10.89 10.52
N VAL A 119 16.13 9.69 10.07
CA VAL A 119 14.99 9.51 9.14
C VAL A 119 13.70 10.06 9.72
N CYS A 120 13.37 9.76 10.97
CA CYS A 120 12.17 10.27 11.61
C CYS A 120 12.21 11.80 11.81
N ILE A 121 13.35 12.35 12.23
CA ILE A 121 13.51 13.80 12.45
C ILE A 121 13.28 14.60 11.17
N TYR A 122 13.81 14.16 10.03
CA TYR A 122 13.59 14.92 8.79
C TYR A 122 12.23 14.65 8.14
N SER A 123 11.66 13.45 8.33
CA SER A 123 10.37 13.08 7.72
C SER A 123 9.20 13.86 8.30
N VAL A 124 9.20 14.14 9.62
CA VAL A 124 8.11 14.86 10.30
C VAL A 124 7.91 16.27 9.73
N PRO A 125 8.93 17.14 9.58
CA PRO A 125 8.75 18.47 8.96
C PRO A 125 8.23 18.42 7.52
N LEU A 126 8.58 17.38 6.75
CA LEU A 126 8.18 17.27 5.34
C LEU A 126 6.67 17.23 5.12
N ILE A 127 5.90 16.82 6.12
CA ILE A 127 4.43 16.73 6.02
C ILE A 127 3.69 17.93 6.64
N LEU A 128 4.39 18.92 7.17
CA LEU A 128 3.76 20.04 7.89
C LEU A 128 3.34 21.20 6.98
N GLY A 129 3.78 21.25 5.73
CA GLY A 129 3.37 22.25 4.74
C GLY A 129 1.95 22.05 4.19
N SER A 130 1.49 22.91 3.28
CA SER A 130 0.24 22.69 2.55
C SER A 130 0.42 21.53 1.59
N VAL A 131 -0.09 20.37 2.00
CA VAL A 131 0.26 19.05 1.51
C VAL A 131 0.04 18.88 0.00
N GLN A 132 -1.10 19.35 -0.52
CA GLN A 132 -1.42 19.16 -1.94
C GLN A 132 -0.42 19.83 -2.87
N HIS A 133 -0.08 21.10 -2.59
CA HIS A 133 0.80 21.86 -3.45
C HIS A 133 2.27 21.43 -3.33
N TRP A 134 2.65 21.03 -2.13
CA TRP A 134 4.03 20.65 -1.82
C TRP A 134 4.36 19.23 -2.29
N LEU A 135 3.49 18.25 -2.02
CA LEU A 135 3.64 16.87 -2.51
C LEU A 135 3.67 16.80 -4.03
N ASP A 136 2.79 17.54 -4.71
CA ASP A 136 2.74 17.60 -6.17
C ASP A 136 4.07 18.08 -6.75
N LYS A 137 4.59 19.21 -6.24
CA LYS A 137 5.87 19.76 -6.70
C LYS A 137 7.04 18.83 -6.38
N PHE A 138 7.15 18.39 -5.12
CA PHE A 138 8.22 17.53 -4.68
C PHE A 138 8.26 16.22 -5.47
N ASN A 139 7.14 15.53 -5.57
CA ASN A 139 7.04 14.28 -6.30
C ASN A 139 7.22 14.45 -7.81
N GLY A 140 6.76 15.57 -8.38
CA GLY A 140 6.99 15.91 -9.79
C GLY A 140 8.45 16.03 -10.16
N TYR A 141 9.28 16.63 -9.30
CA TYR A 141 10.72 16.74 -9.52
C TYR A 141 11.46 15.42 -9.28
N LEU A 142 11.03 14.63 -8.31
CA LEU A 142 11.74 13.41 -7.94
C LEU A 142 11.37 12.19 -8.80
N LEU A 143 10.18 12.17 -9.44
CA LEU A 143 9.77 11.03 -10.27
C LEU A 143 10.72 10.76 -11.45
N PRO A 144 11.11 11.75 -12.28
CA PRO A 144 12.10 11.53 -13.32
C PRO A 144 13.44 11.02 -12.77
N LEU A 145 13.90 11.55 -11.63
CA LEU A 145 15.14 11.10 -10.99
C LEU A 145 15.04 9.64 -10.53
N TYR A 146 13.90 9.23 -10.01
CA TYR A 146 13.66 7.83 -9.67
C TYR A 146 13.73 6.92 -10.92
N LEU A 147 13.03 7.27 -11.99
CA LEU A 147 13.00 6.47 -13.21
C LEU A 147 14.39 6.38 -13.87
N LEU A 148 15.14 7.49 -13.91
CA LEU A 148 16.52 7.50 -14.38
C LEU A 148 17.44 6.69 -13.48
N GLY A 149 17.24 6.78 -12.15
CA GLY A 149 17.99 5.98 -11.18
C GLY A 149 17.69 4.48 -11.36
N LEU A 150 16.42 4.09 -11.48
CA LEU A 150 16.04 2.69 -11.70
C LEU A 150 16.65 2.12 -13.00
N MET A 151 16.58 2.87 -14.09
CA MET A 151 17.22 2.49 -15.34
C MET A 151 18.75 2.45 -15.20
N GLY A 152 19.33 3.44 -14.52
CA GLY A 152 20.75 3.52 -14.26
C GLY A 152 21.27 2.33 -13.45
N THR A 153 20.53 1.84 -12.48
CA THR A 153 20.91 0.64 -11.69
C THR A 153 21.02 -0.59 -12.57
N VAL A 154 20.07 -0.80 -13.48
CA VAL A 154 20.08 -1.94 -14.42
C VAL A 154 21.24 -1.82 -15.40
N ILE A 155 21.42 -0.64 -16.02
CA ILE A 155 22.53 -0.41 -16.97
C ILE A 155 23.88 -0.60 -16.29
N TYR A 156 24.05 -0.06 -15.09
CA TYR A 156 25.29 -0.20 -14.33
C TYR A 156 25.55 -1.67 -13.95
N ALA A 157 24.54 -2.40 -13.47
CA ALA A 157 24.68 -3.81 -13.15
C ALA A 157 25.11 -4.65 -14.37
N ILE A 158 24.49 -4.44 -15.53
CA ILE A 158 24.85 -5.14 -16.77
C ILE A 158 26.27 -4.78 -17.22
N SER A 159 26.66 -3.50 -17.16
CA SER A 159 27.98 -3.07 -17.62
C SER A 159 29.11 -3.55 -16.73
N HIS A 160 28.85 -3.74 -15.43
CA HIS A 160 29.90 -4.08 -14.45
C HIS A 160 29.98 -5.58 -14.14
N TYR A 161 28.84 -6.27 -14.08
CA TYR A 161 28.75 -7.69 -13.74
C TYR A 161 28.42 -8.57 -14.94
N GLY A 162 28.12 -7.98 -16.11
CA GLY A 162 27.64 -8.69 -17.28
C GLY A 162 26.14 -9.01 -17.23
N TYR A 163 25.61 -9.49 -18.35
CA TYR A 163 24.23 -9.96 -18.42
C TYR A 163 24.18 -11.48 -18.53
N SER A 164 23.34 -12.09 -17.70
CA SER A 164 23.02 -13.50 -17.75
C SER A 164 21.50 -13.69 -17.62
N ASN A 165 20.95 -14.69 -18.30
CA ASN A 165 19.54 -15.04 -18.16
C ASN A 165 19.24 -15.87 -16.88
N ALA A 166 20.24 -16.18 -16.06
CA ALA A 166 20.11 -17.03 -14.87
C ALA A 166 19.02 -16.54 -13.91
N TRP A 167 18.86 -15.21 -13.77
CA TRP A 167 17.83 -14.62 -12.92
C TRP A 167 16.39 -14.97 -13.36
N LEU A 168 16.14 -15.27 -14.64
CA LEU A 168 14.83 -15.67 -15.15
C LEU A 168 14.45 -17.12 -14.78
N THR A 169 15.45 -17.96 -14.57
CA THR A 169 15.29 -19.40 -14.31
C THR A 169 15.66 -19.80 -12.87
N MET A 170 15.87 -18.80 -12.00
CA MET A 170 16.18 -19.05 -10.60
C MET A 170 15.05 -19.82 -9.92
N THR A 171 15.43 -20.87 -9.20
CA THR A 171 14.55 -21.71 -8.39
C THR A 171 15.12 -21.84 -6.99
N PRO A 172 14.28 -21.91 -5.95
CA PRO A 172 14.73 -22.14 -4.59
C PRO A 172 15.36 -23.54 -4.43
N ASP A 173 16.14 -23.73 -3.38
CA ASP A 173 16.67 -25.01 -2.97
C ASP A 173 15.50 -26.01 -2.78
N GLY A 174 15.58 -27.17 -3.48
CA GLY A 174 14.48 -28.15 -3.49
C GLY A 174 13.47 -27.98 -4.61
N GLY A 175 13.63 -26.97 -5.48
CA GLY A 175 12.78 -26.70 -6.65
C GLY A 175 11.62 -25.75 -6.37
N ALA A 176 11.08 -25.15 -7.42
CA ALA A 176 9.96 -24.23 -7.31
C ALA A 176 8.66 -25.00 -6.95
N PRO A 177 7.92 -24.59 -5.91
CA PRO A 177 6.68 -25.27 -5.54
C PRO A 177 5.64 -25.16 -6.66
N PRO A 178 4.88 -26.22 -6.92
CA PRO A 178 3.77 -26.15 -7.86
C PRO A 178 2.75 -25.13 -7.35
N TYR A 179 2.22 -24.29 -8.26
CA TYR A 179 1.29 -23.21 -7.93
C TYR A 179 1.86 -22.09 -7.03
N GLY A 180 3.19 -21.95 -6.87
CA GLY A 180 3.82 -20.87 -6.12
C GLY A 180 3.38 -19.46 -6.57
N TRP A 181 2.93 -19.31 -7.83
CA TRP A 181 2.35 -18.06 -8.34
C TRP A 181 1.08 -17.63 -7.61
N ILE A 182 0.30 -18.58 -7.02
CA ILE A 182 -0.86 -18.25 -6.17
C ILE A 182 -0.37 -17.60 -4.88
N ASN A 183 0.68 -18.16 -4.26
CA ASN A 183 1.27 -17.58 -3.05
C ASN A 183 1.77 -16.16 -3.28
N VAL A 184 2.43 -15.93 -4.42
CA VAL A 184 2.90 -14.60 -4.82
C VAL A 184 1.73 -13.64 -4.99
N PHE A 185 0.68 -14.04 -5.70
CA PHE A 185 -0.51 -13.22 -5.88
C PHE A 185 -1.19 -12.88 -4.55
N ILE A 186 -1.31 -13.85 -3.64
CA ILE A 186 -1.90 -13.65 -2.30
C ILE A 186 -1.05 -12.72 -1.44
N ALA A 187 0.28 -12.84 -1.49
CA ALA A 187 1.17 -11.92 -0.80
C ALA A 187 0.92 -10.46 -1.26
N PHE A 188 0.71 -10.25 -2.56
CA PHE A 188 0.32 -8.92 -3.07
C PHE A 188 -1.12 -8.52 -2.76
N MET A 189 -2.05 -9.46 -2.50
CA MET A 189 -3.35 -9.08 -1.92
C MET A 189 -3.20 -8.42 -0.55
N GLY A 190 -2.17 -8.76 0.23
CA GLY A 190 -1.81 -8.06 1.46
C GLY A 190 -1.54 -6.56 1.27
N VAL A 191 -1.20 -6.12 0.06
CA VAL A 191 -0.93 -4.72 -0.29
C VAL A 191 -2.17 -3.98 -0.83
N TRP A 192 -3.39 -4.56 -0.75
CA TRP A 192 -4.64 -3.92 -1.19
C TRP A 192 -5.00 -2.62 -0.42
N TRP A 193 -4.21 -2.25 0.57
CA TRP A 193 -4.17 -0.91 1.13
C TRP A 193 -4.08 0.19 0.04
N MET A 194 -3.43 -0.10 -1.09
CA MET A 194 -3.39 0.79 -2.26
C MET A 194 -4.78 1.19 -2.78
N MET A 195 -5.81 0.35 -2.60
CA MET A 195 -7.19 0.65 -3.00
C MET A 195 -7.83 1.72 -2.10
N MET A 196 -7.47 1.73 -0.83
CA MET A 196 -7.84 2.81 0.08
C MET A 196 -7.12 4.11 -0.31
N CYS A 197 -5.82 4.05 -0.63
CA CYS A 197 -5.09 5.21 -1.15
C CYS A 197 -5.75 5.79 -2.40
N THR A 198 -6.25 4.94 -3.30
CA THR A 198 -6.94 5.38 -4.51
C THR A 198 -8.13 6.28 -4.18
N PHE A 199 -8.94 5.96 -3.17
CA PHE A 199 -10.02 6.83 -2.74
C PHE A 199 -9.54 8.23 -2.34
N ASP A 200 -8.49 8.30 -1.50
CA ASP A 200 -8.00 9.56 -0.97
C ASP A 200 -7.34 10.45 -2.03
N PHE A 201 -6.79 9.85 -3.08
CA PHE A 201 -6.20 10.61 -4.18
C PHE A 201 -7.21 10.87 -5.31
N ALA A 202 -7.96 9.86 -5.75
CA ALA A 202 -8.84 9.96 -6.91
C ALA A 202 -9.97 10.98 -6.71
N ARG A 203 -10.45 11.18 -5.49
CA ARG A 203 -11.48 12.19 -5.16
C ARG A 203 -11.12 13.62 -5.58
N PHE A 204 -9.86 13.92 -5.82
CA PHE A 204 -9.40 15.20 -6.32
C PHE A 204 -9.41 15.30 -7.84
N GLY A 205 -9.69 14.18 -8.53
CA GLY A 205 -9.81 14.13 -9.98
C GLY A 205 -11.04 14.91 -10.49
N LYS A 206 -10.92 15.44 -11.69
CA LYS A 206 -12.06 16.05 -12.36
C LYS A 206 -12.86 14.98 -13.08
N LYS A 207 -14.20 15.12 -13.10
CA LYS A 207 -15.10 14.18 -13.80
C LYS A 207 -14.78 14.05 -15.30
N GLU A 208 -14.32 15.12 -15.94
CA GLU A 208 -13.89 15.13 -17.36
C GLU A 208 -12.66 14.25 -17.63
N ASP A 209 -11.80 14.06 -16.62
CA ASP A 209 -10.57 13.26 -16.68
C ASP A 209 -10.75 11.84 -16.11
N GLU A 210 -11.99 11.41 -15.78
CA GLU A 210 -12.29 10.14 -15.09
C GLU A 210 -11.66 8.93 -15.78
N ASN A 211 -11.83 8.81 -17.10
CA ASN A 211 -11.27 7.68 -17.85
C ASN A 211 -9.75 7.67 -17.88
N TYR A 212 -9.11 8.83 -17.98
CA TYR A 212 -7.65 8.92 -17.87
C TYR A 212 -7.18 8.43 -16.51
N HIS A 213 -7.82 8.88 -15.44
CA HIS A 213 -7.44 8.47 -14.09
C HIS A 213 -7.71 6.98 -13.84
N ALA A 214 -8.85 6.44 -14.27
CA ALA A 214 -9.21 5.05 -14.06
C ALA A 214 -8.31 4.07 -14.83
N VAL A 215 -7.87 4.42 -16.06
CA VAL A 215 -7.11 3.52 -16.93
C VAL A 215 -5.61 3.75 -16.83
N PHE A 216 -5.17 5.00 -16.74
CA PHE A 216 -3.76 5.36 -16.77
C PHE A 216 -3.20 5.63 -15.37
N ASN A 217 -3.78 6.61 -14.65
CA ASN A 217 -3.21 7.12 -13.42
C ASN A 217 -3.27 6.09 -12.28
N PHE A 218 -4.45 5.48 -12.06
CA PHE A 218 -4.71 4.46 -11.05
C PHE A 218 -4.92 3.07 -11.68
N GLY A 219 -4.48 2.87 -12.92
CA GLY A 219 -4.74 1.69 -13.71
C GLY A 219 -3.48 0.96 -14.18
N LEU A 220 -3.60 0.31 -15.33
CA LEU A 220 -2.61 -0.62 -15.86
C LEU A 220 -1.18 -0.07 -15.95
N PRO A 221 -0.91 1.14 -16.50
CA PRO A 221 0.46 1.65 -16.60
C PRO A 221 1.12 1.86 -15.23
N PHE A 222 0.37 2.40 -14.27
CA PHE A 222 0.86 2.60 -12.91
C PHE A 222 1.22 1.26 -12.25
N TYR A 223 0.34 0.26 -12.29
CA TYR A 223 0.58 -1.02 -11.65
C TYR A 223 1.62 -1.87 -12.38
N THR A 224 1.75 -1.71 -13.71
CA THR A 224 2.84 -2.33 -14.46
C THR A 224 4.20 -1.80 -13.99
N LEU A 225 4.36 -0.49 -13.84
CA LEU A 225 5.59 0.09 -13.31
C LEU A 225 5.82 -0.34 -11.85
N THR A 226 4.78 -0.22 -11.02
CA THR A 226 4.87 -0.40 -9.57
C THR A 226 5.19 -1.84 -9.18
N TYR A 227 4.48 -2.82 -9.74
CA TYR A 227 4.65 -4.23 -9.37
C TYR A 227 5.56 -4.98 -10.33
N PHE A 228 5.29 -4.88 -11.63
CA PHE A 228 5.98 -5.73 -12.60
C PHE A 228 7.40 -5.24 -12.89
N VAL A 229 7.56 -3.99 -13.30
CA VAL A 229 8.90 -3.46 -13.64
C VAL A 229 9.80 -3.40 -12.40
N ASN A 230 9.33 -2.81 -11.31
CA ASN A 230 10.10 -2.79 -10.06
C ASN A 230 10.42 -4.20 -9.55
N GLY A 231 9.45 -5.11 -9.63
CA GLY A 231 9.65 -6.50 -9.22
C GLY A 231 10.75 -7.19 -10.02
N LEU A 232 10.71 -7.08 -11.36
CA LEU A 232 11.76 -7.64 -12.22
C LEU A 232 13.13 -7.02 -11.93
N VAL A 233 13.20 -5.72 -11.71
CA VAL A 233 14.47 -5.05 -11.34
C VAL A 233 14.98 -5.57 -10.01
N GLY A 234 14.13 -5.71 -8.99
CA GLY A 234 14.52 -6.27 -7.69
C GLY A 234 15.11 -7.67 -7.80
N ILE A 235 14.42 -8.57 -8.51
CA ILE A 235 14.90 -9.94 -8.77
C ILE A 235 16.23 -9.92 -9.52
N PHE A 236 16.32 -9.14 -10.59
CA PHE A 236 17.53 -9.01 -11.42
C PHE A 236 18.74 -8.54 -10.60
N LEU A 237 18.59 -7.50 -9.78
CA LEU A 237 19.67 -6.96 -8.97
C LEU A 237 20.23 -7.96 -7.97
N VAL A 238 19.36 -8.64 -7.22
CA VAL A 238 19.79 -9.61 -6.19
C VAL A 238 20.46 -10.81 -6.82
N GLN A 239 20.06 -11.24 -8.01
CA GLN A 239 20.65 -12.39 -8.71
C GLN A 239 21.88 -12.06 -9.53
N THR A 240 22.09 -10.79 -9.89
CA THR A 240 23.23 -10.36 -10.73
C THR A 240 24.41 -9.87 -9.90
N ILE A 241 24.14 -9.22 -8.76
CA ILE A 241 25.19 -8.61 -7.95
C ILE A 241 25.66 -9.62 -6.90
N PRO A 242 26.97 -9.95 -6.87
CA PRO A 242 27.50 -10.86 -5.83
C PRO A 242 27.41 -10.19 -4.47
N LEU A 243 26.60 -10.77 -3.59
CA LEU A 243 26.43 -10.31 -2.20
C LEU A 243 27.07 -11.31 -1.25
N GLU A 244 27.81 -10.79 -0.28
CA GLU A 244 28.34 -11.63 0.80
C GLU A 244 27.23 -11.99 1.80
N GLY A 245 27.15 -13.27 2.16
CA GLY A 245 26.19 -13.84 3.11
C GLY A 245 24.91 -14.35 2.48
N ALA A 246 23.99 -14.83 3.31
CA ALA A 246 22.69 -15.29 2.86
C ALA A 246 21.83 -14.12 2.35
N THR A 247 21.01 -14.40 1.35
CA THR A 247 20.01 -13.45 0.86
C THR A 247 18.95 -13.17 1.93
N SER A 248 18.47 -11.94 1.97
CA SER A 248 17.50 -11.47 2.95
C SER A 248 16.67 -10.32 2.36
N GLU A 249 15.67 -9.88 3.09
CA GLU A 249 14.80 -8.76 2.69
C GLU A 249 15.59 -7.45 2.48
N VAL A 250 16.80 -7.34 2.98
CA VAL A 250 17.67 -6.17 2.77
C VAL A 250 18.64 -6.32 1.59
N SER A 251 18.65 -7.47 0.90
CA SER A 251 19.61 -7.77 -0.18
C SER A 251 19.54 -6.76 -1.33
N VAL A 252 18.35 -6.28 -1.70
CA VAL A 252 18.18 -5.25 -2.73
C VAL A 252 18.91 -3.95 -2.35
N VAL A 253 18.77 -3.54 -1.08
CA VAL A 253 19.39 -2.32 -0.56
C VAL A 253 20.90 -2.48 -0.54
N LYS A 254 21.39 -3.62 -0.03
CA LYS A 254 22.81 -3.97 0.01
C LYS A 254 23.40 -3.98 -1.40
N ALA A 255 22.70 -4.60 -2.37
CA ALA A 255 23.11 -4.62 -3.76
C ALA A 255 23.35 -3.21 -4.33
N LEU A 256 22.40 -2.29 -4.11
CA LEU A 256 22.51 -0.91 -4.55
C LEU A 256 23.71 -0.19 -3.94
N ILE A 257 23.97 -0.37 -2.64
CA ILE A 257 25.09 0.29 -1.96
C ILE A 257 26.42 -0.32 -2.40
N VAL A 258 26.53 -1.65 -2.47
CA VAL A 258 27.76 -2.33 -2.93
C VAL A 258 28.09 -1.94 -4.38
N MET A 259 27.09 -1.89 -5.24
CA MET A 259 27.26 -1.58 -6.65
C MET A 259 27.60 -0.11 -6.93
N MET A 260 26.89 0.82 -6.30
CA MET A 260 26.91 2.24 -6.68
C MET A 260 27.42 3.18 -5.57
N GLY A 261 27.71 2.70 -4.38
CA GLY A 261 28.20 3.52 -3.26
C GLY A 261 27.29 4.71 -2.95
N ALA A 262 27.84 5.93 -2.99
CA ALA A 262 27.11 7.16 -2.70
C ALA A 262 25.91 7.40 -3.66
N LEU A 263 26.02 7.02 -4.93
CA LEU A 263 24.89 7.14 -5.88
C LEU A 263 23.78 6.16 -5.53
N GLY A 264 24.09 4.95 -5.05
CA GLY A 264 23.13 4.00 -4.53
C GLY A 264 22.40 4.55 -3.31
N LEU A 265 23.14 5.12 -2.35
CA LEU A 265 22.55 5.78 -1.18
C LEU A 265 21.62 6.93 -1.57
N LEU A 266 22.04 7.79 -2.50
CA LEU A 266 21.24 8.90 -3.00
C LEU A 266 19.98 8.40 -3.69
N PHE A 267 20.07 7.34 -4.49
CA PHE A 267 18.91 6.72 -5.15
C PHE A 267 17.91 6.16 -4.13
N VAL A 268 18.37 5.40 -3.13
CA VAL A 268 17.53 4.91 -2.03
C VAL A 268 16.87 6.07 -1.30
N TRP A 269 17.66 7.07 -0.91
CA TRP A 269 17.15 8.23 -0.16
C TRP A 269 16.07 9.00 -0.92
N ILE A 270 16.28 9.28 -2.22
CA ILE A 270 15.29 9.96 -3.07
C ILE A 270 14.02 9.12 -3.21
N SER A 271 14.16 7.84 -3.58
CA SER A 271 13.03 6.96 -3.83
C SER A 271 12.17 6.81 -2.58
N GLN A 272 12.80 6.56 -1.44
CA GLN A 272 12.11 6.30 -0.20
C GLN A 272 11.54 7.55 0.46
N THR A 273 12.21 8.69 0.37
CA THR A 273 11.67 9.95 0.89
C THR A 273 10.37 10.34 0.18
N ARG A 274 10.24 10.06 -1.12
CA ARG A 274 9.01 10.30 -1.88
C ARG A 274 7.82 9.56 -1.29
N ILE A 275 7.92 8.25 -1.15
CA ILE A 275 6.82 7.44 -0.62
C ILE A 275 6.62 7.65 0.87
N ASN A 276 7.70 7.79 1.62
CA ASN A 276 7.62 7.91 3.07
C ASN A 276 6.92 9.19 3.52
N THR A 277 7.09 10.29 2.78
CA THR A 277 6.32 11.52 2.99
C THR A 277 4.81 11.26 2.88
N THR A 278 4.37 10.45 1.91
CA THR A 278 2.97 10.05 1.77
C THR A 278 2.50 9.20 2.95
N ASN A 279 3.30 8.21 3.37
CA ASN A 279 2.97 7.33 4.49
C ASN A 279 2.85 8.10 5.80
N PHE A 280 3.80 8.99 6.11
CA PHE A 280 3.74 9.87 7.29
C PHE A 280 2.52 10.80 7.26
N TYR A 281 2.18 11.34 6.09
CA TYR A 281 1.00 12.18 5.93
C TYR A 281 -0.28 11.41 6.20
N LEU A 282 -0.48 10.27 5.52
CA LEU A 282 -1.70 9.46 5.65
C LEU A 282 -1.86 8.95 7.08
N SER A 283 -0.79 8.47 7.72
CA SER A 283 -0.82 8.04 9.12
C SER A 283 -1.21 9.18 10.05
N THR A 284 -0.62 10.36 9.87
CA THR A 284 -0.89 11.55 10.70
C THR A 284 -2.35 11.99 10.60
N VAL A 285 -2.87 12.15 9.38
CA VAL A 285 -4.25 12.67 9.21
C VAL A 285 -5.31 11.66 9.64
N ASN A 286 -5.05 10.37 9.42
CA ASN A 286 -5.98 9.33 9.83
C ASN A 286 -5.95 9.07 11.35
N MET A 287 -4.78 9.14 12.00
CA MET A 287 -4.69 9.13 13.46
C MET A 287 -5.43 10.32 14.08
N GLN A 288 -5.22 11.53 13.57
CA GLN A 288 -5.95 12.72 14.00
C GLN A 288 -7.46 12.53 13.84
N ALA A 289 -7.92 12.03 12.70
CA ALA A 289 -9.34 11.81 12.42
C ALA A 289 -9.96 10.77 13.38
N PHE A 290 -9.26 9.67 13.63
CA PHE A 290 -9.70 8.62 14.54
C PHE A 290 -9.87 9.15 15.97
N PHE A 291 -8.84 9.79 16.53
CA PHE A 291 -8.86 10.27 17.91
C PHE A 291 -9.87 11.41 18.11
N ARG A 292 -10.04 12.27 17.11
CA ARG A 292 -11.08 13.30 17.14
C ARG A 292 -12.49 12.69 17.19
N LEU A 293 -12.74 11.64 16.39
CA LEU A 293 -14.05 11.01 16.32
C LEU A 293 -14.39 10.19 17.57
N VAL A 294 -13.43 9.39 18.05
CA VAL A 294 -13.67 8.44 19.16
C VAL A 294 -13.51 9.08 20.52
N PHE A 295 -12.46 9.87 20.69
CA PHE A 295 -12.08 10.44 21.99
C PHE A 295 -12.37 11.95 22.11
N LYS A 296 -12.89 12.58 21.03
CA LYS A 296 -13.12 14.02 20.93
C LYS A 296 -11.84 14.82 21.22
N LEU A 297 -10.68 14.28 20.90
CA LEU A 297 -9.38 14.87 21.15
C LEU A 297 -8.97 15.72 19.94
N GLU A 298 -9.00 17.03 20.13
CA GLU A 298 -8.62 18.01 19.11
C GLU A 298 -7.19 18.50 19.38
N MET A 299 -6.23 17.94 18.67
CA MET A 299 -4.84 18.40 18.69
C MET A 299 -4.42 18.84 17.29
N PRO A 300 -3.53 19.84 17.18
CA PRO A 300 -3.04 20.30 15.90
C PRO A 300 -2.24 19.21 15.19
N LYS A 301 -2.25 19.27 13.85
CA LYS A 301 -1.64 18.25 12.98
C LYS A 301 -0.17 17.96 13.31
N TYR A 302 0.60 18.98 13.69
CA TYR A 302 2.03 18.79 14.01
C TYR A 302 2.26 17.90 15.24
N VAL A 303 1.34 17.93 16.22
CA VAL A 303 1.44 17.04 17.40
C VAL A 303 1.25 15.60 16.97
N TRP A 304 0.26 15.33 16.13
CA TRP A 304 0.05 13.98 15.56
C TRP A 304 1.22 13.52 14.71
N ALA A 305 1.83 14.43 13.93
CA ALA A 305 3.03 14.13 13.16
C ALA A 305 4.20 13.69 14.04
N ILE A 306 4.41 14.37 15.17
CA ILE A 306 5.44 14.00 16.15
C ILE A 306 5.11 12.64 16.79
N ILE A 307 3.86 12.42 17.23
CA ILE A 307 3.43 11.14 17.80
C ILE A 307 3.68 10.00 16.83
N VAL A 308 3.27 10.15 15.57
CA VAL A 308 3.53 9.16 14.51
C VAL A 308 5.03 8.94 14.33
N GLY A 309 5.83 10.02 14.27
CA GLY A 309 7.29 9.92 14.15
C GLY A 309 7.93 9.13 15.29
N VAL A 310 7.47 9.34 16.53
CA VAL A 310 7.94 8.58 17.70
C VAL A 310 7.53 7.11 17.59
N ILE A 311 6.28 6.82 17.21
CA ILE A 311 5.82 5.43 17.01
C ILE A 311 6.66 4.75 15.92
N VAL A 312 6.84 5.40 14.76
CA VAL A 312 7.65 4.88 13.66
C VAL A 312 9.06 4.56 14.12
N TYR A 313 9.71 5.47 14.84
CA TYR A 313 11.05 5.26 15.35
C TYR A 313 11.17 4.00 16.23
N PHE A 314 10.31 3.85 17.24
CA PHE A 314 10.37 2.70 18.13
C PHE A 314 10.06 1.38 17.41
N VAL A 315 9.12 1.39 16.45
CA VAL A 315 8.80 0.18 15.67
C VAL A 315 9.93 -0.17 14.69
N MET A 316 10.65 0.82 14.13
CA MET A 316 11.85 0.56 13.32
C MET A 316 12.91 -0.22 14.12
N LEU A 317 13.08 0.08 15.42
CA LEU A 317 14.04 -0.62 16.28
C LEU A 317 13.66 -2.09 16.53
N ALA A 318 12.43 -2.51 16.25
CA ALA A 318 11.96 -3.89 16.44
C ALA A 318 12.30 -4.84 15.27
N ASN A 319 13.19 -4.44 14.34
CA ASN A 319 13.60 -5.24 13.17
C ASN A 319 12.44 -5.77 12.32
N ILE A 320 11.68 -4.85 11.72
CA ILE A 320 10.44 -5.15 11.02
C ILE A 320 10.60 -6.07 9.79
N PHE A 321 11.78 -6.10 9.17
CA PHE A 321 11.99 -6.85 7.93
C PHE A 321 11.68 -8.34 8.07
N GLN A 322 12.10 -8.96 9.18
CA GLN A 322 11.83 -10.39 9.43
C GLN A 322 10.33 -10.74 9.57
N TYR A 323 9.48 -9.75 9.78
CA TYR A 323 8.02 -9.93 9.90
C TYR A 323 7.26 -9.47 8.66
N LEU A 324 7.94 -9.13 7.57
CA LEU A 324 7.35 -8.52 6.37
C LEU A 324 6.12 -9.29 5.87
N LEU A 325 6.29 -10.56 5.51
CA LEU A 325 5.21 -11.37 4.94
C LEU A 325 4.09 -11.66 5.94
N VAL A 326 4.44 -11.91 7.21
CA VAL A 326 3.45 -12.13 8.27
C VAL A 326 2.61 -10.89 8.52
N ALA A 327 3.24 -9.73 8.62
CA ALA A 327 2.54 -8.46 8.79
C ALA A 327 1.61 -8.15 7.61
N LEU A 328 2.05 -8.40 6.37
CA LEU A 328 1.24 -8.27 5.18
C LEU A 328 0.03 -9.20 5.19
N ALA A 329 0.19 -10.45 5.62
CA ALA A 329 -0.89 -11.41 5.68
C ALA A 329 -2.00 -10.96 6.65
N TYR A 330 -1.66 -10.59 7.89
CA TYR A 330 -2.64 -10.13 8.87
C TYR A 330 -3.28 -8.79 8.50
N GLN A 331 -2.47 -7.78 8.13
CA GLN A 331 -2.98 -6.49 7.67
C GLN A 331 -3.87 -6.67 6.45
N GLY A 332 -3.43 -7.52 5.50
CA GLY A 332 -4.11 -7.80 4.26
C GLY A 332 -5.55 -8.28 4.47
N ILE A 333 -5.80 -9.17 5.43
CA ILE A 333 -7.15 -9.68 5.72
C ILE A 333 -8.14 -8.54 6.00
N PHE A 334 -7.77 -7.57 6.86
CA PHE A 334 -8.65 -6.45 7.18
C PHE A 334 -8.92 -5.55 5.98
N VAL A 335 -7.89 -5.28 5.19
CA VAL A 335 -7.96 -4.40 4.03
C VAL A 335 -8.70 -5.08 2.87
N VAL A 336 -8.43 -6.36 2.62
CA VAL A 336 -9.10 -7.17 1.59
C VAL A 336 -10.60 -7.28 1.87
N ALA A 337 -10.98 -7.47 3.15
CA ALA A 337 -12.39 -7.48 3.55
C ALA A 337 -13.06 -6.11 3.33
N TRP A 338 -12.37 -5.00 3.64
CA TRP A 338 -12.85 -3.65 3.35
C TRP A 338 -13.09 -3.45 1.84
N VAL A 339 -12.15 -3.89 1.00
CA VAL A 339 -12.25 -3.82 -0.47
C VAL A 339 -13.45 -4.63 -0.98
N GLY A 340 -13.69 -5.82 -0.44
CA GLY A 340 -14.84 -6.64 -0.82
C GLY A 340 -16.18 -5.96 -0.50
N VAL A 341 -16.31 -5.35 0.69
CA VAL A 341 -17.50 -4.55 1.06
C VAL A 341 -17.64 -3.33 0.15
N ALA A 342 -16.55 -2.62 -0.12
CA ALA A 342 -16.54 -1.45 -1.00
C ALA A 342 -16.99 -1.81 -2.43
N LEU A 343 -16.46 -2.89 -3.00
CA LEU A 343 -16.87 -3.37 -4.33
C LEU A 343 -18.34 -3.80 -4.37
N ALA A 344 -18.82 -4.49 -3.34
CA ALA A 344 -20.25 -4.88 -3.26
C ALA A 344 -21.14 -3.64 -3.22
N TYR A 345 -20.79 -2.61 -2.43
CA TYR A 345 -21.51 -1.36 -2.37
C TYR A 345 -21.55 -0.65 -3.73
N ILE A 346 -20.38 -0.53 -4.41
CA ILE A 346 -20.27 0.21 -5.68
C ILE A 346 -20.95 -0.54 -6.83
N LEU A 347 -20.77 -1.87 -6.92
CA LEU A 347 -21.22 -2.65 -8.08
C LEU A 347 -22.68 -3.13 -7.97
N CYS A 348 -23.14 -3.41 -6.76
CA CYS A 348 -24.49 -3.98 -6.52
C CYS A 348 -25.46 -2.94 -5.97
N GLY A 349 -24.97 -1.80 -5.45
CA GLY A 349 -25.82 -0.69 -5.03
C GLY A 349 -26.31 0.13 -6.24
N GLN A 350 -27.51 0.73 -6.12
CA GLN A 350 -28.01 1.70 -7.11
C GLN A 350 -27.42 3.10 -6.88
N HIS A 351 -26.16 3.16 -6.42
CA HIS A 351 -25.50 4.42 -6.07
C HIS A 351 -24.63 4.86 -7.25
N ASP A 352 -25.06 5.90 -7.93
CA ASP A 352 -24.34 6.49 -9.07
C ASP A 352 -23.11 7.34 -8.66
N GLY A 353 -22.84 7.43 -7.34
CA GLY A 353 -21.75 8.24 -6.78
C GLY A 353 -22.03 9.74 -6.82
N THR A 354 -23.27 10.16 -7.07
CA THR A 354 -23.65 11.57 -6.95
C THR A 354 -23.63 11.96 -5.47
N GLY A 355 -22.94 13.07 -5.14
CA GLY A 355 -22.53 13.48 -3.80
C GLY A 355 -23.64 13.83 -2.80
N GLU A 356 -24.91 13.48 -3.04
CA GLU A 356 -25.99 13.68 -2.07
C GLU A 356 -25.72 12.93 -0.77
N ASP A 357 -25.16 11.72 -0.84
CA ASP A 357 -24.79 10.94 0.33
C ASP A 357 -23.57 11.53 1.10
N ALA A 358 -22.69 12.26 0.41
CA ALA A 358 -21.54 12.92 1.02
C ALA A 358 -21.91 14.19 1.79
N ALA A 359 -23.01 14.83 1.44
CA ALA A 359 -23.48 16.07 2.04
C ALA A 359 -24.31 15.84 3.31
N ARG A 360 -24.58 14.58 3.71
CA ARG A 360 -25.33 14.25 4.91
C ARG A 360 -24.57 14.69 6.17
N PRO A 361 -25.23 15.34 7.12
CA PRO A 361 -24.65 15.63 8.43
C PRO A 361 -24.19 14.37 9.14
N ASP A 362 -23.14 14.45 9.95
CA ASP A 362 -22.60 13.31 10.70
C ASP A 362 -23.63 12.61 11.57
N ASP A 363 -24.62 13.32 12.07
CA ASP A 363 -25.67 12.79 12.96
C ASP A 363 -26.74 11.97 12.22
N ASP A 364 -26.82 12.08 10.90
CA ASP A 364 -27.75 11.31 10.07
C ASP A 364 -27.25 9.87 9.81
N PHE A 365 -25.98 9.59 10.13
CA PHE A 365 -25.44 8.23 10.00
C PHE A 365 -25.70 7.42 11.27
N PRO A 366 -26.09 6.13 11.13
CA PRO A 366 -26.19 5.24 12.29
C PRO A 366 -24.82 5.13 12.99
N ALA A 367 -24.86 4.90 14.30
CA ALA A 367 -23.63 4.64 15.07
C ALA A 367 -22.80 3.51 14.45
N TYR A 368 -23.47 2.42 14.09
CA TYR A 368 -22.93 1.28 13.36
C TYR A 368 -23.93 0.84 12.29
N TYR A 369 -23.46 0.61 11.07
CA TYR A 369 -24.29 -0.02 10.03
C TYR A 369 -24.06 -1.53 10.05
N ALA A 370 -25.02 -2.25 10.65
CA ALA A 370 -24.90 -3.68 10.92
C ALA A 370 -24.54 -4.55 9.71
N PRO A 371 -25.16 -4.39 8.51
CA PRO A 371 -24.78 -5.17 7.33
C PRO A 371 -23.29 -5.04 6.98
N GLY A 372 -22.74 -3.83 7.02
CA GLY A 372 -21.34 -3.58 6.73
C GLY A 372 -20.40 -4.16 7.78
N MET A 373 -20.73 -3.95 9.06
CA MET A 373 -19.91 -4.45 10.17
C MET A 373 -19.88 -5.99 10.21
N ILE A 374 -21.02 -6.65 10.01
CA ILE A 374 -21.09 -8.12 9.95
C ILE A 374 -20.32 -8.65 8.76
N ALA A 375 -20.47 -8.03 7.58
CA ALA A 375 -19.75 -8.44 6.38
C ALA A 375 -18.23 -8.28 6.55
N TRP A 376 -17.78 -7.15 7.10
CA TRP A 376 -16.36 -6.88 7.28
C TRP A 376 -15.73 -7.81 8.32
N PHE A 377 -16.22 -7.78 9.56
CA PHE A 377 -15.63 -8.58 10.64
C PHE A 377 -15.91 -10.07 10.53
N GLY A 378 -17.05 -10.47 9.96
CA GLY A 378 -17.33 -11.87 9.65
C GLY A 378 -16.33 -12.44 8.63
N ALA A 379 -16.06 -11.69 7.56
CA ALA A 379 -15.05 -12.08 6.58
C ALA A 379 -13.62 -12.06 7.14
N VAL A 380 -13.28 -11.06 7.98
CA VAL A 380 -12.00 -11.02 8.71
C VAL A 380 -11.85 -12.27 9.59
N GLY A 381 -12.91 -12.66 10.33
CA GLY A 381 -12.89 -13.87 11.12
C GLY A 381 -12.62 -15.13 10.29
N ILE A 382 -13.31 -15.27 9.14
CA ILE A 382 -13.06 -16.36 8.17
C ILE A 382 -11.61 -16.33 7.70
N GLY A 383 -11.11 -15.16 7.29
CA GLY A 383 -9.74 -14.99 6.79
C GLY A 383 -8.67 -15.37 7.83
N ILE A 384 -8.83 -14.94 9.09
CA ILE A 384 -7.91 -15.28 10.18
C ILE A 384 -7.92 -16.79 10.45
N VAL A 385 -9.09 -17.41 10.52
CA VAL A 385 -9.20 -18.86 10.73
C VAL A 385 -8.47 -19.63 9.62
N LEU A 386 -8.68 -19.23 8.36
CA LEU A 386 -8.00 -19.86 7.23
C LEU A 386 -6.49 -19.60 7.24
N LEU A 387 -6.04 -18.41 7.66
CA LEU A 387 -4.62 -18.06 7.74
C LEU A 387 -3.87 -18.92 8.77
N VAL A 388 -4.51 -19.23 9.90
CA VAL A 388 -3.88 -19.98 11.00
C VAL A 388 -3.80 -21.49 10.70
N ILE A 389 -4.61 -21.99 9.77
CA ILE A 389 -4.59 -23.39 9.35
C ILE A 389 -3.64 -23.54 8.15
N PRO A 390 -2.44 -24.18 8.30
CA PRO A 390 -1.42 -24.19 7.25
C PRO A 390 -1.89 -24.73 5.89
N GLN A 391 -2.83 -25.70 5.89
CA GLN A 391 -3.38 -26.29 4.67
C GLN A 391 -4.36 -25.37 3.94
N LEU A 392 -4.89 -24.35 4.61
CA LEU A 392 -5.94 -23.44 4.12
C LEU A 392 -5.44 -21.99 3.98
N GLU A 393 -4.20 -21.71 4.34
CA GLU A 393 -3.59 -20.37 4.30
C GLU A 393 -3.78 -19.69 2.94
N LEU A 394 -3.59 -20.43 1.84
CA LEU A 394 -3.79 -19.95 0.47
C LEU A 394 -5.22 -19.46 0.18
N LEU A 395 -6.20 -19.91 0.93
CA LEU A 395 -7.59 -19.48 0.76
C LEU A 395 -7.93 -18.24 1.59
N SER A 396 -7.05 -17.83 2.52
CA SER A 396 -7.34 -16.74 3.46
C SER A 396 -7.78 -15.46 2.76
N ALA A 397 -6.94 -14.82 1.96
CA ALA A 397 -7.27 -13.55 1.31
C ALA A 397 -8.37 -13.70 0.23
N PRO A 398 -8.36 -14.70 -0.66
CA PRO A 398 -9.45 -14.91 -1.62
C PRO A 398 -10.81 -15.15 -0.96
N ALA A 399 -10.87 -16.02 0.06
CA ALA A 399 -12.12 -16.26 0.77
C ALA A 399 -12.61 -15.02 1.52
N THR A 400 -11.69 -14.21 2.06
CA THR A 400 -12.03 -12.97 2.75
C THR A 400 -12.71 -11.98 1.80
N VAL A 401 -12.17 -11.72 0.61
CA VAL A 401 -12.79 -10.77 -0.33
C VAL A 401 -14.13 -11.28 -0.84
N ILE A 402 -14.22 -12.57 -1.16
CA ILE A 402 -15.46 -13.16 -1.65
C ILE A 402 -16.54 -13.14 -0.56
N SER A 403 -16.22 -13.58 0.66
CA SER A 403 -17.17 -13.60 1.76
C SER A 403 -17.62 -12.20 2.17
N SER A 404 -16.73 -11.22 2.24
CA SER A 404 -17.09 -9.84 2.57
C SER A 404 -18.01 -9.22 1.50
N PHE A 405 -17.73 -9.46 0.22
CA PHE A 405 -18.57 -9.02 -0.89
C PHE A 405 -19.97 -9.66 -0.80
N LEU A 406 -20.06 -10.99 -0.70
CA LEU A 406 -21.32 -11.72 -0.71
C LEU A 406 -22.16 -11.43 0.54
N LEU A 407 -21.54 -11.37 1.71
CA LEU A 407 -22.23 -11.03 2.96
C LEU A 407 -22.81 -9.61 2.90
N PHE A 408 -22.04 -8.64 2.44
CA PHE A 408 -22.53 -7.26 2.32
C PHE A 408 -23.69 -7.19 1.32
N TRP A 409 -23.53 -7.75 0.15
CA TRP A 409 -24.58 -7.78 -0.87
C TRP A 409 -25.87 -8.43 -0.35
N ALA A 410 -25.78 -9.61 0.29
CA ALA A 410 -26.96 -10.33 0.81
C ALA A 410 -27.65 -9.60 1.95
N LEU A 411 -26.89 -8.96 2.85
CA LEU A 411 -27.45 -8.27 4.01
C LEU A 411 -28.03 -6.89 3.64
N SER A 412 -27.38 -6.16 2.72
CA SER A 412 -27.85 -4.82 2.29
C SER A 412 -29.12 -4.91 1.45
N THR A 413 -29.25 -5.88 0.55
CA THR A 413 -30.47 -6.11 -0.23
C THR A 413 -31.68 -6.44 0.65
N ARG A 414 -31.51 -7.22 1.70
CA ARG A 414 -32.60 -7.52 2.66
C ARG A 414 -33.05 -6.26 3.40
N THR A 415 -32.13 -5.41 3.79
CA THR A 415 -32.44 -4.17 4.52
C THR A 415 -33.22 -3.17 3.65
N MET A 416 -32.91 -3.09 2.36
CA MET A 416 -33.66 -2.26 1.40
C MET A 416 -35.09 -2.77 1.19
N VAL A 417 -35.29 -4.09 1.09
CA VAL A 417 -36.62 -4.71 0.89
C VAL A 417 -37.51 -4.55 2.13
N THR A 418 -36.95 -4.54 3.33
CA THR A 418 -37.73 -4.43 4.59
C THR A 418 -38.01 -3.00 5.04
N GLY A 419 -37.49 -1.97 4.34
CA GLY A 419 -37.69 -0.54 4.69
C GLY A 419 -37.16 -0.13 6.06
N ALA A 420 -36.42 -1.02 6.74
CA ALA A 420 -36.02 -0.85 8.14
C ALA A 420 -34.71 -0.06 8.34
N ALA A 421 -34.05 0.39 7.26
CA ALA A 421 -32.68 0.91 7.33
C ALA A 421 -32.56 2.38 7.78
N TYR A 422 -33.66 3.15 7.84
CA TYR A 422 -33.59 4.61 8.11
C TYR A 422 -34.64 5.14 9.11
N GLN A 423 -35.25 4.28 9.92
CA GLN A 423 -36.12 4.73 11.01
C GLN A 423 -35.57 4.19 12.35
N ARG A 424 -34.46 4.73 12.81
CA ARG A 424 -34.15 4.88 14.26
C ARG A 424 -32.86 5.66 14.43
#